data_2c9fc5369f264f033b46ad3a7946bf0d
#
_entry.id   2c9fc5369f264f033b46ad3a7946bf0d
#
_cell.length_a   1.000
_cell.length_b   1.000
_cell.length_c   1.000
_cell.angle_alpha   90.00
_cell.angle_beta   90.00
_cell.angle_gamma   90.00
#
_symmetry.space_group_name_H-M   'P 1'
#
loop_
_entity.id
_entity.type
_entity.pdbx_description
1 polymer ?
#
loop_
_entity_poly.entity_id
_entity_poly.type
_entity_poly.pdbx_seq_one_letter_code
_entity_poly.pdbx_strand_id
1 'polypeptide(L)'
;MSSQRGDAGAQLAAALDRAEAAVAAGKPLTGTGFWKAVGIARRRPALAARFADRIAAVDRAAFEANIKARVPVPVGNVILGTGVAAGLAALAASPRLGRFGRPLTFLAGFGALEVSTHSLAHWAVGRAVGIRFTHYFLGGPPPPRPGLKVDYASYLRVPPERRAAMHAAGAIVTKLVPFVLIPVATSGDQPRWVVRLLVLVGLGQLATDVLVSTKSSDWKKVLRELRAARG
;
A
#
# COMPACT_ATOMS: atom_id res chain seq x y z
N MET A 1 -1.27 -34.87 -14.48
CA MET A 1 -1.23 -33.71 -13.59
C MET A 1 0.01 -33.61 -12.69
N SER A 2 0.72 -34.67 -12.38
CA SER A 2 1.94 -34.69 -11.55
C SER A 2 3.15 -34.00 -12.23
N SER A 3 3.38 -34.22 -13.52
CA SER A 3 4.52 -33.69 -14.29
C SER A 3 4.54 -32.14 -14.34
N GLN A 4 3.39 -31.48 -14.55
CA GLN A 4 3.32 -30.01 -14.57
C GLN A 4 3.53 -29.34 -13.21
N ARG A 5 3.35 -30.06 -12.10
CA ARG A 5 3.65 -29.55 -10.75
C ARG A 5 5.15 -29.56 -10.44
N GLY A 6 5.86 -30.60 -10.92
CA GLY A 6 7.32 -30.68 -10.79
C GLY A 6 8.04 -29.58 -11.56
N ASP A 7 7.59 -29.30 -12.77
CA ASP A 7 8.16 -28.28 -13.65
C ASP A 7 8.05 -26.86 -13.05
N ALA A 8 6.88 -26.50 -12.50
CA ALA A 8 6.70 -25.15 -11.90
C ALA A 8 7.55 -24.93 -10.65
N GLY A 9 7.80 -25.98 -9.84
CA GLY A 9 8.69 -25.89 -8.70
C GLY A 9 10.14 -25.70 -9.11
N ALA A 10 10.60 -26.46 -10.13
CA ALA A 10 11.95 -26.34 -10.67
C ALA A 10 12.18 -24.95 -11.33
N GLN A 11 11.20 -24.47 -12.10
CA GLN A 11 11.27 -23.12 -12.70
C GLN A 11 11.35 -22.03 -11.63
N LEU A 12 10.61 -22.16 -10.54
CA LEU A 12 10.63 -21.21 -9.43
C LEU A 12 11.98 -21.27 -8.72
N ALA A 13 12.52 -22.44 -8.43
CA ALA A 13 13.84 -22.59 -7.83
C ALA A 13 14.93 -21.95 -8.70
N ALA A 14 14.97 -22.27 -9.99
CA ALA A 14 15.94 -21.70 -10.93
C ALA A 14 15.83 -20.16 -11.06
N ALA A 15 14.63 -19.59 -10.97
CA ALA A 15 14.46 -18.15 -10.96
C ALA A 15 14.96 -17.51 -9.67
N LEU A 16 14.81 -18.19 -8.54
CA LEU A 16 15.36 -17.74 -7.25
C LEU A 16 16.88 -17.82 -7.24
N ASP A 17 17.49 -18.90 -7.78
CA ASP A 17 18.95 -19.03 -7.89
C ASP A 17 19.54 -17.85 -8.67
N ARG A 18 18.94 -17.51 -9.83
CA ARG A 18 19.36 -16.35 -10.62
C ARG A 18 19.16 -15.01 -9.89
N ALA A 19 18.06 -14.88 -9.14
CA ALA A 19 17.76 -13.68 -8.39
C ALA A 19 18.73 -13.49 -7.22
N GLU A 20 19.06 -14.53 -6.50
CA GLU A 20 20.07 -14.54 -5.43
C GLU A 20 21.45 -14.16 -5.96
N ALA A 21 21.88 -14.77 -7.05
CA ALA A 21 23.14 -14.43 -7.71
C ALA A 21 23.18 -12.97 -8.19
N ALA A 22 22.06 -12.46 -8.73
CA ALA A 22 21.99 -11.06 -9.15
C ALA A 22 22.10 -10.11 -7.95
N VAL A 23 21.39 -10.36 -6.86
CA VAL A 23 21.45 -9.54 -5.63
C VAL A 23 22.85 -9.59 -5.02
N ALA A 24 23.48 -10.76 -4.93
CA ALA A 24 24.84 -10.92 -4.43
C ALA A 24 25.86 -10.12 -5.27
N ALA A 25 25.62 -10.02 -6.59
CA ALA A 25 26.44 -9.22 -7.51
C ALA A 25 26.05 -7.72 -7.55
N GLY A 26 25.17 -7.24 -6.67
CA GLY A 26 24.68 -5.85 -6.67
C GLY A 26 23.83 -5.48 -7.88
N LYS A 27 23.30 -6.47 -8.62
CA LYS A 27 22.49 -6.26 -9.82
C LYS A 27 20.98 -6.23 -9.49
N PRO A 28 20.16 -5.52 -10.29
CA PRO A 28 18.72 -5.50 -10.11
C PRO A 28 18.08 -6.86 -10.39
N LEU A 29 16.89 -7.10 -9.84
CA LEU A 29 16.11 -8.32 -10.09
C LEU A 29 15.51 -8.39 -11.52
N THR A 30 15.64 -7.34 -12.30
CA THR A 30 15.17 -7.28 -13.69
C THR A 30 15.84 -8.37 -14.52
N GLY A 31 15.08 -9.10 -15.32
CA GLY A 31 15.60 -10.18 -16.16
C GLY A 31 15.83 -11.53 -15.46
N THR A 32 15.84 -11.61 -14.12
CA THR A 32 16.05 -12.88 -13.38
C THR A 32 14.85 -13.82 -13.43
N GLY A 33 13.66 -13.32 -13.75
CA GLY A 33 12.40 -14.05 -13.66
C GLY A 33 11.78 -14.05 -12.26
N PHE A 34 12.36 -13.35 -11.28
CA PHE A 34 11.91 -13.29 -9.88
C PHE A 34 10.42 -12.94 -9.75
N TRP A 35 9.98 -11.86 -10.37
CA TRP A 35 8.57 -11.44 -10.25
C TRP A 35 7.58 -12.40 -10.92
N LYS A 36 8.01 -13.12 -11.97
CA LYS A 36 7.22 -14.22 -12.56
C LYS A 36 7.11 -15.38 -11.58
N ALA A 37 8.21 -15.74 -10.92
CA ALA A 37 8.26 -16.78 -9.89
C ALA A 37 7.37 -16.43 -8.69
N VAL A 38 7.43 -15.21 -8.16
CA VAL A 38 6.52 -14.70 -7.12
C VAL A 38 5.06 -14.81 -7.57
N GLY A 39 4.77 -14.48 -8.84
CA GLY A 39 3.43 -14.62 -9.43
C GLY A 39 2.93 -16.07 -9.46
N ILE A 40 3.80 -17.04 -9.71
CA ILE A 40 3.49 -18.48 -9.67
C ILE A 40 3.22 -18.93 -8.22
N ALA A 41 4.14 -18.61 -7.29
CA ALA A 41 4.00 -18.97 -5.88
C ALA A 41 2.69 -18.41 -5.29
N ARG A 42 2.32 -17.18 -5.62
CA ARG A 42 1.12 -16.51 -5.11
C ARG A 42 -0.19 -17.23 -5.47
N ARG A 43 -0.24 -17.93 -6.61
CA ARG A 43 -1.40 -18.71 -7.07
C ARG A 43 -1.40 -20.17 -6.62
N ARG A 44 -0.31 -20.64 -6.01
CA ARG A 44 -0.14 -22.05 -5.64
C ARG A 44 0.29 -22.17 -4.17
N PRO A 45 -0.64 -22.43 -3.24
CA PRO A 45 -0.34 -22.45 -1.79
C PRO A 45 0.81 -23.39 -1.42
N ALA A 46 0.92 -24.55 -2.06
CA ALA A 46 2.02 -25.50 -1.82
C ALA A 46 3.40 -24.91 -2.19
N LEU A 47 3.48 -24.17 -3.29
CA LEU A 47 4.72 -23.47 -3.68
C LEU A 47 4.97 -22.25 -2.79
N ALA A 48 3.92 -21.52 -2.41
CA ALA A 48 4.04 -20.45 -1.43
C ALA A 48 4.60 -20.96 -0.10
N ALA A 49 4.06 -22.06 0.43
CA ALA A 49 4.55 -22.68 1.67
C ALA A 49 6.04 -23.05 1.58
N ARG A 50 6.46 -23.63 0.44
CA ARG A 50 7.83 -24.11 0.24
C ARG A 50 8.85 -22.98 0.02
N PHE A 51 8.48 -21.92 -0.70
CA PHE A 51 9.43 -20.91 -1.20
C PHE A 51 9.25 -19.51 -0.60
N ALA A 52 8.24 -19.28 0.27
CA ALA A 52 7.95 -17.95 0.81
C ALA A 52 9.14 -17.30 1.52
N ASP A 53 9.87 -18.06 2.33
CA ASP A 53 11.02 -17.53 3.07
C ASP A 53 12.17 -17.15 2.14
N ARG A 54 12.44 -17.97 1.13
CA ARG A 54 13.47 -17.70 0.13
C ARG A 54 13.11 -16.48 -0.74
N ILE A 55 11.86 -16.39 -1.17
CA ILE A 55 11.33 -15.20 -1.87
C ILE A 55 11.49 -13.96 -1.00
N ALA A 56 11.14 -14.04 0.29
CA ALA A 56 11.25 -12.92 1.22
C ALA A 56 12.70 -12.48 1.44
N ALA A 57 13.65 -13.41 1.51
CA ALA A 57 15.06 -13.11 1.67
C ALA A 57 15.60 -12.33 0.45
N VAL A 58 15.34 -12.80 -0.77
CA VAL A 58 15.75 -12.13 -2.02
C VAL A 58 15.11 -10.74 -2.13
N ASP A 59 13.81 -10.64 -1.89
CA ASP A 59 13.08 -9.38 -1.97
C ASP A 59 13.57 -8.35 -0.93
N ARG A 60 13.89 -8.81 0.29
CA ARG A 60 14.45 -7.96 1.35
C ARG A 60 15.84 -7.45 0.97
N ALA A 61 16.73 -8.33 0.54
CA ALA A 61 18.08 -7.95 0.16
C ALA A 61 18.08 -6.95 -1.02
N ALA A 62 17.25 -7.20 -2.04
CA ALA A 62 17.09 -6.27 -3.15
C ALA A 62 16.49 -4.92 -2.72
N PHE A 63 15.52 -4.93 -1.78
CA PHE A 63 14.94 -3.70 -1.23
C PHE A 63 15.98 -2.90 -0.46
N GLU A 64 16.74 -3.54 0.41
CA GLU A 64 17.77 -2.89 1.24
C GLU A 64 18.91 -2.30 0.41
N ALA A 65 19.29 -2.95 -0.67
CA ALA A 65 20.29 -2.44 -1.61
C ALA A 65 19.83 -1.19 -2.35
N ASN A 66 18.54 -1.14 -2.76
CA ASN A 66 18.06 -0.12 -3.69
C ASN A 66 17.28 1.04 -3.04
N ILE A 67 16.65 0.83 -1.87
CA ILE A 67 15.82 1.84 -1.21
C ILE A 67 16.54 2.40 0.02
N LYS A 68 17.01 3.65 -0.09
CA LYS A 68 17.74 4.34 0.98
C LYS A 68 16.80 5.13 1.90
N ALA A 69 15.77 5.80 1.34
CA ALA A 69 14.78 6.55 2.12
C ALA A 69 13.74 5.58 2.69
N ARG A 70 14.01 5.05 3.89
CA ARG A 70 13.13 4.11 4.59
C ARG A 70 13.19 4.30 6.09
N VAL A 71 12.08 4.04 6.77
CA VAL A 71 11.97 4.03 8.24
C VAL A 71 11.29 2.74 8.70
N PRO A 72 11.68 2.16 9.86
CA PRO A 72 10.99 1.00 10.43
C PRO A 72 9.51 1.28 10.68
N VAL A 73 8.67 0.24 10.58
CA VAL A 73 7.22 0.37 10.77
C VAL A 73 6.82 1.06 12.08
N PRO A 74 7.43 0.76 13.26
CA PRO A 74 7.05 1.46 14.48
C PRO A 74 7.26 2.97 14.39
N VAL A 75 8.39 3.41 13.84
CA VAL A 75 8.69 4.84 13.65
C VAL A 75 7.71 5.47 12.65
N GLY A 76 7.47 4.80 11.52
CA GLY A 76 6.50 5.27 10.52
C GLY A 76 5.08 5.36 11.08
N ASN A 77 4.66 4.40 11.92
CA ASN A 77 3.36 4.46 12.58
C ASN A 77 3.24 5.64 13.56
N VAL A 78 4.30 5.97 14.29
CA VAL A 78 4.32 7.16 15.15
C VAL A 78 4.18 8.43 14.31
N ILE A 79 4.94 8.55 13.22
CA ILE A 79 4.87 9.72 12.31
C ILE A 79 3.46 9.86 11.73
N LEU A 80 2.88 8.79 11.20
CA LEU A 80 1.56 8.81 10.60
C LEU A 80 0.45 9.00 11.65
N GLY A 81 0.59 8.38 12.84
CA GLY A 81 -0.32 8.60 13.97
C GLY A 81 -0.33 10.05 14.44
N THR A 82 0.85 10.67 14.52
CA THR A 82 0.97 12.12 14.80
C THR A 82 0.31 12.95 13.70
N GLY A 83 0.45 12.54 12.43
CA GLY A 83 -0.24 13.18 11.31
C GLY A 83 -1.76 13.10 11.45
N VAL A 84 -2.31 11.95 11.85
CA VAL A 84 -3.75 11.81 12.15
C VAL A 84 -4.17 12.71 13.30
N ALA A 85 -3.44 12.68 14.42
CA ALA A 85 -3.75 13.51 15.59
C ALA A 85 -3.70 15.02 15.26
N ALA A 86 -2.67 15.46 14.54
CA ALA A 86 -2.55 16.84 14.07
C ALA A 86 -3.67 17.23 13.10
N GLY A 87 -4.03 16.31 12.20
CA GLY A 87 -5.16 16.51 11.29
C GLY A 87 -6.48 16.71 12.02
N LEU A 88 -6.79 15.84 12.98
CA LEU A 88 -8.00 15.96 13.81
C LEU A 88 -7.98 17.24 14.65
N ALA A 89 -6.84 17.59 15.25
CA ALA A 89 -6.69 18.83 16.01
C ALA A 89 -6.91 20.06 15.12
N ALA A 90 -6.37 20.08 13.91
CA ALA A 90 -6.58 21.14 12.95
C ALA A 90 -8.06 21.30 12.55
N LEU A 91 -8.76 20.17 12.29
CA LEU A 91 -10.20 20.20 12.02
C LEU A 91 -10.99 20.78 13.20
N ALA A 92 -10.69 20.34 14.43
CA ALA A 92 -11.35 20.80 15.65
C ALA A 92 -11.06 22.28 15.98
N ALA A 93 -9.88 22.78 15.64
CA ALA A 93 -9.47 24.17 15.86
C ALA A 93 -10.02 25.13 14.79
N SER A 94 -10.24 24.61 13.57
CA SER A 94 -10.58 25.45 12.41
C SER A 94 -11.79 26.36 12.61
N PRO A 95 -12.92 25.97 13.27
CA PRO A 95 -14.06 26.86 13.47
C PRO A 95 -13.77 28.11 14.32
N ARG A 96 -12.73 28.03 15.19
CA ARG A 96 -12.34 29.13 16.07
C ARG A 96 -11.50 30.19 15.40
N LEU A 97 -11.09 29.96 14.16
CA LEU A 97 -10.21 30.88 13.42
C LEU A 97 -11.01 31.86 12.57
N GLY A 98 -10.39 33.01 12.25
CA GLY A 98 -10.98 34.00 11.37
C GLY A 98 -11.15 33.54 9.93
N ARG A 99 -11.75 34.40 9.10
CA ARG A 99 -12.20 34.15 7.72
C ARG A 99 -11.18 33.40 6.84
N PHE A 100 -9.91 33.70 6.94
CA PHE A 100 -8.85 33.09 6.14
C PHE A 100 -8.24 31.84 6.84
N GLY A 101 -8.05 31.89 8.16
CA GLY A 101 -7.46 30.80 8.93
C GLY A 101 -8.35 29.56 8.95
N ARG A 102 -9.66 29.73 9.05
CA ARG A 102 -10.65 28.67 9.12
C ARG A 102 -10.53 27.65 7.97
N PRO A 103 -10.68 28.04 6.69
CA PRO A 103 -10.61 27.10 5.58
C PRO A 103 -9.20 26.53 5.38
N LEU A 104 -8.14 27.31 5.57
CA LEU A 104 -6.77 26.84 5.40
C LEU A 104 -6.41 25.76 6.42
N THR A 105 -6.76 25.98 7.70
CA THR A 105 -6.51 25.00 8.76
C THR A 105 -7.36 23.73 8.57
N PHE A 106 -8.61 23.88 8.13
CA PHE A 106 -9.47 22.75 7.80
C PHE A 106 -8.84 21.89 6.66
N LEU A 107 -8.41 22.52 5.57
CA LEU A 107 -7.79 21.84 4.44
C LEU A 107 -6.43 21.23 4.80
N ALA A 108 -5.64 21.87 5.67
CA ALA A 108 -4.42 21.28 6.20
C ALA A 108 -4.72 20.00 7.00
N GLY A 109 -5.76 20.04 7.84
CA GLY A 109 -6.25 18.87 8.57
C GLY A 109 -6.73 17.74 7.65
N PHE A 110 -7.52 18.09 6.64
CA PHE A 110 -7.95 17.15 5.60
C PHE A 110 -6.75 16.48 4.90
N GLY A 111 -5.78 17.28 4.41
CA GLY A 111 -4.58 16.75 3.75
C GLY A 111 -3.74 15.84 4.66
N ALA A 112 -3.60 16.20 5.94
CA ALA A 112 -2.90 15.37 6.92
C ALA A 112 -3.61 14.01 7.13
N LEU A 113 -4.94 14.00 7.18
CA LEU A 113 -5.72 12.76 7.27
C LEU A 113 -5.59 11.92 5.99
N GLU A 114 -5.72 12.51 4.81
CA GLU A 114 -5.56 11.81 3.52
C GLU A 114 -4.24 11.05 3.45
N VAL A 115 -3.13 11.74 3.72
CA VAL A 115 -1.79 11.17 3.64
C VAL A 115 -1.57 10.09 4.70
N SER A 116 -2.00 10.36 5.94
CA SER A 116 -1.68 9.49 7.08
C SER A 116 -2.55 8.25 7.16
N THR A 117 -3.86 8.38 6.91
CA THR A 117 -4.80 7.27 7.07
C THR A 117 -4.65 6.20 6.00
N HIS A 118 -4.26 6.55 4.77
CA HIS A 118 -4.06 5.61 3.67
C HIS A 118 -3.11 4.46 4.05
N SER A 119 -1.89 4.83 4.43
CA SER A 119 -0.85 3.85 4.75
C SER A 119 -1.13 3.12 6.06
N LEU A 120 -1.70 3.80 7.06
CA LEU A 120 -2.12 3.18 8.32
C LEU A 120 -3.24 2.16 8.11
N ALA A 121 -4.19 2.41 7.20
CA ALA A 121 -5.25 1.46 6.87
C ALA A 121 -4.69 0.16 6.26
N HIS A 122 -3.75 0.27 5.31
CA HIS A 122 -3.05 -0.91 4.79
C HIS A 122 -2.33 -1.69 5.90
N TRP A 123 -1.62 -0.98 6.78
CA TRP A 123 -0.92 -1.59 7.89
C TRP A 123 -1.89 -2.28 8.86
N ALA A 124 -2.93 -1.59 9.30
CA ALA A 124 -3.88 -2.12 10.29
C ALA A 124 -4.59 -3.37 9.79
N VAL A 125 -5.20 -3.31 8.58
CA VAL A 125 -5.89 -4.46 7.99
C VAL A 125 -4.89 -5.58 7.68
N GLY A 126 -3.72 -5.26 7.14
CA GLY A 126 -2.70 -6.25 6.86
C GLY A 126 -2.26 -6.99 8.12
N ARG A 127 -2.03 -6.28 9.24
CA ARG A 127 -1.71 -6.89 10.54
C ARG A 127 -2.83 -7.78 11.06
N ALA A 128 -4.06 -7.31 10.95
CA ALA A 128 -5.25 -8.07 11.38
C ALA A 128 -5.41 -9.39 10.61
N VAL A 129 -5.00 -9.43 9.32
CA VAL A 129 -5.08 -10.65 8.51
C VAL A 129 -3.80 -11.50 8.53
N GLY A 130 -2.78 -11.12 9.31
CA GLY A 130 -1.55 -11.90 9.50
C GLY A 130 -0.38 -11.50 8.61
N ILE A 131 -0.47 -10.40 7.86
CA ILE A 131 0.64 -9.87 7.05
C ILE A 131 1.57 -9.04 7.94
N ARG A 132 2.87 -9.28 7.85
CA ARG A 132 3.90 -8.45 8.48
C ARG A 132 4.45 -7.43 7.51
N PHE A 133 4.86 -6.29 8.07
CA PHE A 133 5.49 -5.19 7.33
C PHE A 133 6.83 -4.83 7.96
N THR A 134 7.77 -4.36 7.16
CA THR A 134 9.12 -4.06 7.62
C THR A 134 9.42 -2.57 7.68
N HIS A 135 9.07 -1.82 6.64
CA HIS A 135 9.42 -0.40 6.52
C HIS A 135 8.32 0.39 5.80
N TYR A 136 8.19 1.65 6.16
CA TYR A 136 7.70 2.68 5.24
C TYR A 136 8.88 3.19 4.41
N PHE A 137 8.66 3.54 3.17
CA PHE A 137 9.73 3.97 2.28
C PHE A 137 9.26 4.97 1.23
N LEU A 138 10.21 5.72 0.69
CA LEU A 138 10.02 6.53 -0.49
C LEU A 138 10.94 5.98 -1.59
N GLY A 139 10.38 5.56 -2.72
CA GLY A 139 11.18 4.92 -3.77
C GLY A 139 10.38 4.61 -5.03
N GLY A 140 11.05 3.92 -5.96
CA GLY A 140 10.53 3.62 -7.29
C GLY A 140 11.07 4.57 -8.35
N PRO A 141 10.66 4.40 -9.63
CA PRO A 141 11.06 5.30 -10.71
C PRO A 141 10.53 6.71 -10.46
N PRO A 142 11.19 7.74 -10.97
CA PRO A 142 10.76 9.14 -10.80
C PRO A 142 9.33 9.40 -11.31
N PRO A 143 8.50 10.16 -10.59
CA PRO A 143 8.76 10.65 -9.23
C PRO A 143 8.64 9.53 -8.18
N PRO A 144 9.50 9.52 -7.14
CA PRO A 144 9.47 8.50 -6.10
C PRO A 144 8.14 8.54 -5.35
N ARG A 145 7.65 7.36 -4.96
CA ARG A 145 6.33 7.20 -4.34
C ARG A 145 6.46 6.62 -2.93
N PRO A 146 5.62 7.07 -1.99
CA PRO A 146 5.55 6.45 -0.69
C PRO A 146 5.01 5.02 -0.80
N GLY A 147 5.52 4.14 0.05
CA GLY A 147 5.08 2.75 0.09
C GLY A 147 5.26 2.12 1.47
N LEU A 148 4.54 1.02 1.67
CA LEU A 148 4.64 0.17 2.85
C LEU A 148 5.16 -1.20 2.40
N LYS A 149 6.35 -1.57 2.89
CA LYS A 149 7.04 -2.80 2.50
C LYS A 149 6.45 -4.00 3.24
N VAL A 150 5.84 -4.89 2.50
CA VAL A 150 5.36 -6.19 3.03
C VAL A 150 6.54 -7.16 3.24
N ASP A 151 6.46 -7.99 4.27
CA ASP A 151 7.28 -9.18 4.40
C ASP A 151 6.65 -10.31 3.55
N TYR A 152 7.31 -10.67 2.46
CA TYR A 152 6.78 -11.67 1.51
C TYR A 152 6.60 -13.06 2.14
N ALA A 153 7.35 -13.41 3.19
CA ALA A 153 7.18 -14.68 3.87
C ALA A 153 5.77 -14.79 4.50
N SER A 154 5.35 -13.74 5.22
CA SER A 154 4.00 -13.68 5.78
C SER A 154 2.94 -13.45 4.70
N TYR A 155 3.20 -12.54 3.75
CA TYR A 155 2.26 -12.18 2.70
C TYR A 155 1.81 -13.39 1.86
N LEU A 156 2.74 -14.24 1.42
CA LEU A 156 2.42 -15.40 0.58
C LEU A 156 1.69 -16.53 1.32
N ARG A 157 1.80 -16.57 2.65
CA ARG A 157 1.10 -17.55 3.50
C ARG A 157 -0.35 -17.15 3.81
N VAL A 158 -0.70 -15.89 3.63
CA VAL A 158 -2.06 -15.39 3.82
C VAL A 158 -2.92 -15.69 2.58
N PRO A 159 -4.19 -16.12 2.74
CA PRO A 159 -5.11 -16.34 1.63
C PRO A 159 -5.26 -15.11 0.71
N PRO A 160 -5.48 -15.31 -0.61
CA PRO A 160 -5.57 -14.23 -1.58
C PRO A 160 -6.62 -13.17 -1.24
N GLU A 161 -7.79 -13.58 -0.73
CA GLU A 161 -8.89 -12.69 -0.36
C GLU A 161 -8.48 -11.74 0.76
N ARG A 162 -7.75 -12.23 1.75
CA ARG A 162 -7.23 -11.43 2.86
C ARG A 162 -6.13 -10.47 2.39
N ARG A 163 -5.30 -10.89 1.43
CA ARG A 163 -4.33 -10.00 0.77
C ARG A 163 -5.04 -8.90 -0.03
N ALA A 164 -6.13 -9.26 -0.72
CA ALA A 164 -6.98 -8.29 -1.42
C ALA A 164 -7.58 -7.26 -0.45
N ALA A 165 -8.11 -7.70 0.69
CA ALA A 165 -8.65 -6.80 1.73
C ALA A 165 -7.61 -5.81 2.23
N MET A 166 -6.37 -6.25 2.48
CA MET A 166 -5.27 -5.35 2.85
C MET A 166 -5.01 -4.30 1.77
N HIS A 167 -4.98 -4.69 0.48
CA HIS A 167 -4.79 -3.73 -0.60
C HIS A 167 -5.98 -2.78 -0.79
N ALA A 168 -7.21 -3.22 -0.52
CA ALA A 168 -8.39 -2.36 -0.59
C ALA A 168 -8.45 -1.32 0.52
N ALA A 169 -7.92 -1.62 1.71
CA ALA A 169 -8.10 -0.82 2.91
C ALA A 169 -7.66 0.64 2.73
N GLY A 170 -6.45 0.89 2.22
CA GLY A 170 -5.95 2.24 1.98
C GLY A 170 -6.80 2.99 0.95
N ALA A 171 -7.10 2.32 -0.18
CA ALA A 171 -7.91 2.92 -1.23
C ALA A 171 -9.32 3.29 -0.75
N ILE A 172 -9.96 2.46 0.07
CA ILE A 172 -11.29 2.72 0.64
C ILE A 172 -11.23 3.91 1.59
N VAL A 173 -10.29 3.90 2.56
CA VAL A 173 -10.20 4.96 3.57
C VAL A 173 -9.97 6.32 2.92
N THR A 174 -9.02 6.42 1.99
CA THR A 174 -8.72 7.67 1.29
C THR A 174 -9.96 8.24 0.58
N LYS A 175 -10.78 7.38 -0.05
CA LYS A 175 -12.00 7.83 -0.72
C LYS A 175 -13.13 8.21 0.23
N LEU A 176 -13.15 7.65 1.42
CA LEU A 176 -14.17 7.99 2.42
C LEU A 176 -13.87 9.31 3.13
N VAL A 177 -12.59 9.66 3.34
CA VAL A 177 -12.18 10.86 4.09
C VAL A 177 -12.87 12.13 3.60
N PRO A 178 -12.85 12.52 2.30
CA PRO A 178 -13.50 13.75 1.85
C PRO A 178 -15.00 13.74 2.14
N PHE A 179 -15.70 12.62 1.96
CA PHE A 179 -17.15 12.52 2.20
C PHE A 179 -17.50 12.57 3.68
N VAL A 180 -16.71 11.91 4.54
CA VAL A 180 -16.88 11.95 6.00
C VAL A 180 -16.66 13.36 6.53
N LEU A 181 -15.80 14.15 5.90
CA LEU A 181 -15.53 15.51 6.29
C LEU A 181 -16.55 16.54 5.79
N ILE A 182 -17.46 16.21 4.89
CA ILE A 182 -18.54 17.11 4.45
C ILE A 182 -19.42 17.57 5.63
N PRO A 183 -20.01 16.67 6.45
CA PRO A 183 -20.77 17.09 7.61
C PRO A 183 -19.93 17.89 8.62
N VAL A 184 -18.64 17.53 8.81
CA VAL A 184 -17.74 18.30 9.69
C VAL A 184 -17.50 19.71 9.15
N ALA A 185 -17.32 19.85 7.83
CA ALA A 185 -17.16 21.16 7.20
C ALA A 185 -18.43 22.01 7.33
N THR A 186 -19.60 21.40 7.16
CA THR A 186 -20.90 22.08 7.24
C THR A 186 -21.20 22.54 8.66
N SER A 187 -21.04 21.66 9.65
CA SER A 187 -21.26 22.00 11.07
C SER A 187 -20.23 22.97 11.64
N GLY A 188 -19.03 23.03 11.05
CA GLY A 188 -17.95 23.96 11.41
C GLY A 188 -18.00 25.29 10.66
N ASP A 189 -19.12 25.62 10.00
CA ASP A 189 -19.32 26.86 9.23
C ASP A 189 -18.20 27.14 8.20
N GLN A 190 -17.68 26.08 7.56
CA GLN A 190 -16.71 26.26 6.50
C GLN A 190 -17.35 26.94 5.28
N PRO A 191 -16.61 27.78 4.54
CA PRO A 191 -17.09 28.38 3.31
C PRO A 191 -17.59 27.30 2.32
N ARG A 192 -18.68 27.58 1.60
CA ARG A 192 -19.28 26.63 0.64
C ARG A 192 -18.31 26.07 -0.39
N TRP A 193 -17.26 26.83 -0.74
CA TRP A 193 -16.23 26.33 -1.66
C TRP A 193 -15.39 25.20 -1.09
N VAL A 194 -15.17 25.13 0.23
CA VAL A 194 -14.49 24.01 0.90
C VAL A 194 -15.32 22.74 0.76
N VAL A 195 -16.63 22.82 1.03
CA VAL A 195 -17.54 21.66 0.85
C VAL A 195 -17.55 21.20 -0.60
N ARG A 196 -17.62 22.14 -1.56
CA ARG A 196 -17.55 21.79 -3.00
C ARG A 196 -16.21 21.13 -3.35
N LEU A 197 -15.10 21.60 -2.78
CA LEU A 197 -13.78 21.02 -3.00
C LEU A 197 -13.72 19.59 -2.46
N LEU A 198 -14.25 19.30 -1.27
CA LEU A 198 -14.30 17.94 -0.73
C LEU A 198 -15.10 17.00 -1.66
N VAL A 199 -16.25 17.46 -2.16
CA VAL A 199 -17.04 16.68 -3.13
C VAL A 199 -16.25 16.43 -4.41
N LEU A 200 -15.61 17.45 -4.97
CA LEU A 200 -14.82 17.35 -6.21
C LEU A 200 -13.61 16.40 -6.02
N VAL A 201 -12.91 16.51 -4.88
CA VAL A 201 -11.79 15.61 -4.57
C VAL A 201 -12.30 14.17 -4.43
N GLY A 202 -13.36 13.94 -3.65
CA GLY A 202 -13.92 12.59 -3.47
C GLY A 202 -14.37 11.96 -4.78
N LEU A 203 -15.12 12.69 -5.60
CA LEU A 203 -15.56 12.21 -6.93
C LEU A 203 -14.36 12.03 -7.88
N GLY A 204 -13.40 12.96 -7.86
CA GLY A 204 -12.18 12.88 -8.66
C GLY A 204 -11.34 11.65 -8.32
N GLN A 205 -11.20 11.32 -7.04
CA GLN A 205 -10.51 10.11 -6.59
C GLN A 205 -11.22 8.82 -7.06
N LEU A 206 -12.55 8.79 -7.04
CA LEU A 206 -13.32 7.66 -7.58
C LEU A 206 -13.15 7.54 -9.10
N ALA A 207 -13.24 8.65 -9.82
CA ALA A 207 -13.08 8.68 -11.27
C ALA A 207 -11.66 8.26 -11.70
N THR A 208 -10.61 8.76 -11.04
CA THR A 208 -9.22 8.43 -11.38
C THR A 208 -8.88 6.97 -11.15
N ASP A 209 -9.47 6.31 -10.16
CA ASP A 209 -9.28 4.88 -9.96
C ASP A 209 -9.85 4.03 -11.11
N VAL A 210 -10.94 4.48 -11.72
CA VAL A 210 -11.56 3.81 -12.87
C VAL A 210 -10.80 4.14 -14.16
N LEU A 211 -10.52 5.41 -14.40
CA LEU A 211 -10.03 5.91 -15.70
C LEU A 211 -8.50 5.82 -15.82
N VAL A 212 -7.75 6.06 -14.74
CA VAL A 212 -6.28 6.24 -14.76
C VAL A 212 -5.55 5.16 -13.95
N SER A 213 -6.20 4.04 -13.69
CA SER A 213 -5.64 2.97 -12.87
C SER A 213 -4.38 2.36 -13.49
N THR A 214 -3.22 2.59 -12.88
CA THR A 214 -1.92 2.01 -13.28
C THR A 214 -1.73 0.60 -12.73
N LYS A 215 -0.74 -0.15 -13.24
CA LYS A 215 -0.40 -1.51 -12.74
C LYS A 215 -0.05 -1.54 -11.24
N SER A 216 0.36 -0.42 -10.67
CA SER A 216 0.71 -0.26 -9.25
C SER A 216 -0.45 0.20 -8.36
N SER A 217 -1.62 0.53 -8.92
CA SER A 217 -2.78 0.97 -8.14
C SER A 217 -3.28 -0.14 -7.20
N ASP A 218 -3.84 0.24 -6.06
CA ASP A 218 -4.31 -0.72 -5.08
C ASP A 218 -5.45 -1.58 -5.61
N TRP A 219 -6.37 -1.01 -6.40
CA TRP A 219 -7.45 -1.77 -7.03
C TRP A 219 -6.95 -2.83 -8.01
N LYS A 220 -5.88 -2.56 -8.77
CA LYS A 220 -5.28 -3.61 -9.61
C LYS A 220 -4.58 -4.68 -8.81
N LYS A 221 -4.01 -4.34 -7.64
CA LYS A 221 -3.50 -5.33 -6.70
C LYS A 221 -4.65 -6.17 -6.13
N VAL A 222 -5.77 -5.56 -5.72
CA VAL A 222 -6.99 -6.25 -5.28
C VAL A 222 -7.46 -7.24 -6.34
N LEU A 223 -7.70 -6.79 -7.57
CA LEU A 223 -8.14 -7.64 -8.67
C LEU A 223 -7.16 -8.78 -8.97
N ARG A 224 -5.87 -8.52 -8.86
CA ARG A 224 -4.82 -9.54 -9.03
C ARG A 224 -4.89 -10.61 -7.95
N GLU A 225 -5.13 -10.25 -6.69
CA GLU A 225 -5.26 -11.21 -5.60
C GLU A 225 -6.58 -12.01 -5.73
N LEU A 226 -7.69 -11.36 -6.06
CA LEU A 226 -8.98 -12.05 -6.29
C LEU A 226 -8.93 -13.01 -7.48
N ARG A 227 -8.18 -12.69 -8.54
CA ARG A 227 -7.92 -13.64 -9.64
C ARG A 227 -7.09 -14.83 -9.18
N ALA A 228 -6.15 -14.62 -8.26
CA ALA A 228 -5.35 -15.71 -7.70
C ALA A 228 -6.17 -16.61 -6.75
N ALA A 229 -7.31 -16.14 -6.24
CA ALA A 229 -8.23 -16.94 -5.44
C ALA A 229 -9.09 -17.91 -6.27
N ARG A 230 -9.32 -17.56 -7.55
CA ARG A 230 -10.19 -18.31 -8.47
C ARG A 230 -9.48 -19.39 -9.29
N GLY A 231 -8.17 -19.41 -9.30
CA GLY A 231 -7.33 -20.31 -10.10
C GLY A 231 -6.33 -21.09 -9.31
#